data_1dc82eee8b0e07027dc7bffc2101c09a
#
_entry.id   1dc82eee8b0e07027dc7bffc2101c09a
#
_cell.length_a   1.000
_cell.length_b   1.000
_cell.length_c   1.000
_cell.angle_alpha   90.00
_cell.angle_beta   90.00
_cell.angle_gamma   90.00
#
_symmetry.space_group_name_H-M   'P 1'
#
loop_
_entity.id
_entity.type
_entity.pdbx_description
1 polymer ?
#
loop_
_entity_poly.entity_id
_entity_poly.type
_entity_poly.pdbx_seq_one_letter_code
_entity_poly.pdbx_strand_id
1 'polypeptide(L)'
;MLELLLVPTTALTIAFVSDRFKSKIDDKKKIQVFFEVSGIAIKKDDRIHYPTFKKRTHDDRSTTYVYELPVGMPSKIIQKVEDVVSEGLNKPVRIQYDNYKLNIRVFDQEIPKKWEWSTNLIQAGKWLVPIGQSLEQLVYHDFDKTPHMTLGGLTRMGKTVFLKNVMTSLITAQANNTHLFIIDLKGGLEFGPYQNIKQVDSIAEKPLEAFQVLSAILKKMEEKMLFMKEHHYTNVVETNIRERYFIIVDEGAELC
;
A
#
# COMPACT_ATOMS: atom_id res chain seq x y z
N MET A 1 -38.81 0.08 24.18
CA MET A 1 -37.54 0.43 24.83
C MET A 1 -36.57 -0.70 24.59
N LEU A 2 -35.56 -0.46 23.76
CA LEU A 2 -34.47 -1.45 23.55
C LEU A 2 -33.40 -1.19 24.61
N GLU A 3 -33.35 -2.00 25.63
CA GLU A 3 -32.21 -1.98 26.55
C GLU A 3 -30.99 -2.66 25.88
N LEU A 4 -30.01 -1.84 25.56
CA LEU A 4 -28.68 -2.28 25.13
C LEU A 4 -27.98 -2.80 26.39
N LEU A 5 -27.94 -4.10 26.58
CA LEU A 5 -27.05 -4.74 27.55
C LEU A 5 -25.59 -4.55 27.10
N LEU A 6 -24.99 -3.42 27.53
CA LEU A 6 -23.55 -3.22 27.49
C LEU A 6 -22.93 -4.13 28.56
N VAL A 7 -22.51 -5.32 28.19
CA VAL A 7 -21.60 -6.11 29.01
C VAL A 7 -20.23 -5.40 28.96
N PRO A 8 -19.64 -4.98 30.07
CA PRO A 8 -18.31 -4.39 30.07
C PRO A 8 -17.31 -5.49 29.71
N THR A 9 -16.83 -5.48 28.46
CA THR A 9 -15.72 -6.32 28.03
C THR A 9 -14.44 -5.73 28.62
N THR A 10 -14.14 -6.11 29.85
CA THR A 10 -12.83 -5.82 30.44
C THR A 10 -11.76 -6.68 29.78
N ALA A 11 -10.55 -6.15 29.61
CA ALA A 11 -9.39 -6.85 29.08
C ALA A 11 -9.10 -8.20 29.75
N LEU A 12 -9.62 -8.43 30.97
CA LEU A 12 -9.56 -9.70 31.71
C LEU A 12 -10.30 -10.85 31.01
N THR A 13 -11.39 -10.58 30.30
CA THR A 13 -12.15 -11.65 29.61
C THR A 13 -11.38 -12.18 28.41
N ILE A 14 -10.67 -11.32 27.71
CA ILE A 14 -9.83 -11.70 26.55
C ILE A 14 -8.61 -12.52 27.02
N ALA A 15 -7.98 -12.14 28.13
CA ALA A 15 -6.84 -12.86 28.71
C ALA A 15 -7.24 -14.28 29.18
N PHE A 16 -8.42 -14.44 29.78
CA PHE A 16 -8.91 -15.74 30.26
C PHE A 16 -9.25 -16.71 29.12
N VAL A 17 -9.71 -16.17 27.98
CA VAL A 17 -9.97 -16.95 26.77
C VAL A 17 -8.64 -17.36 26.12
N SER A 18 -7.62 -16.47 26.10
CA SER A 18 -6.34 -16.75 25.42
C SER A 18 -5.56 -17.91 26.05
N ASP A 19 -5.59 -18.07 27.39
CA ASP A 19 -4.86 -19.15 28.08
C ASP A 19 -5.50 -20.53 27.89
N ARG A 20 -6.80 -20.60 27.74
CA ARG A 20 -7.53 -21.86 27.45
C ARG A 20 -7.37 -22.32 26.01
N PHE A 21 -6.95 -21.44 25.08
CA PHE A 21 -6.84 -21.70 23.64
C PHE A 21 -5.41 -21.92 23.13
N LYS A 22 -4.41 -22.10 23.99
CA LYS A 22 -3.02 -22.47 23.59
C LYS A 22 -2.91 -23.86 22.95
N SER A 23 -3.96 -24.67 22.89
CA SER A 23 -3.96 -25.95 22.20
C SER A 23 -4.57 -25.83 20.80
N LYS A 24 -4.09 -26.59 19.83
CA LYS A 24 -4.46 -26.86 18.42
C LYS A 24 -5.95 -26.70 17.99
N ILE A 25 -6.68 -25.69 18.48
CA ILE A 25 -8.04 -25.43 18.07
C ILE A 25 -7.99 -24.66 16.74
N ASP A 26 -8.72 -25.15 15.75
CA ASP A 26 -8.88 -24.54 14.42
C ASP A 26 -9.37 -23.08 14.55
N ASP A 27 -8.74 -22.15 13.82
CA ASP A 27 -9.10 -20.74 13.83
C ASP A 27 -10.59 -20.49 13.55
N LYS A 28 -11.25 -21.34 12.76
CA LYS A 28 -12.70 -21.33 12.58
C LYS A 28 -13.47 -21.40 13.89
N LYS A 29 -13.07 -22.33 14.78
CA LYS A 29 -13.75 -22.51 16.08
C LYS A 29 -13.48 -21.31 16.99
N LYS A 30 -12.27 -20.77 16.96
CA LYS A 30 -11.91 -19.56 17.72
C LYS A 30 -12.76 -18.37 17.27
N ILE A 31 -12.86 -18.12 15.98
CA ILE A 31 -13.66 -17.02 15.41
C ILE A 31 -15.14 -17.16 15.85
N GLN A 32 -15.69 -18.35 15.84
CA GLN A 32 -17.06 -18.58 16.31
C GLN A 32 -17.24 -18.23 17.78
N VAL A 33 -16.30 -18.65 18.62
CA VAL A 33 -16.30 -18.28 20.05
C VAL A 33 -16.15 -16.78 20.25
N PHE A 34 -15.32 -16.11 19.42
CA PHE A 34 -15.18 -14.64 19.50
C PHE A 34 -16.49 -13.92 19.19
N PHE A 35 -17.28 -14.39 18.22
CA PHE A 35 -18.61 -13.83 17.97
C PHE A 35 -19.54 -13.97 19.19
N GLU A 36 -19.51 -15.13 19.85
CA GLU A 36 -20.33 -15.41 21.02
C GLU A 36 -19.93 -14.55 22.22
N VAL A 37 -18.64 -14.53 22.56
CA VAL A 37 -18.11 -13.78 23.71
C VAL A 37 -18.23 -12.28 23.55
N SER A 38 -18.01 -11.76 22.32
CA SER A 38 -18.05 -10.33 22.02
C SER A 38 -19.48 -9.82 21.71
N GLY A 39 -20.49 -10.70 21.76
CA GLY A 39 -21.87 -10.32 21.47
C GLY A 39 -22.09 -9.86 20.02
N ILE A 40 -21.30 -10.39 19.08
CA ILE A 40 -21.46 -10.11 17.65
C ILE A 40 -22.63 -10.94 17.11
N ALA A 41 -23.84 -10.51 17.46
CA ALA A 41 -25.09 -11.19 17.18
C ALA A 41 -26.24 -10.20 17.08
N ILE A 42 -27.38 -10.67 16.60
CA ILE A 42 -28.65 -9.95 16.70
C ILE A 42 -29.65 -10.76 17.52
N LYS A 43 -30.49 -10.08 18.29
CA LYS A 43 -31.61 -10.71 18.97
C LYS A 43 -32.86 -10.52 18.11
N LYS A 44 -33.50 -11.65 17.72
CA LYS A 44 -34.75 -11.68 17.00
C LYS A 44 -35.61 -12.80 17.54
N ASP A 45 -36.89 -12.50 17.81
CA ASP A 45 -37.86 -13.50 18.33
C ASP A 45 -37.35 -14.26 19.57
N ASP A 46 -36.76 -13.51 20.53
CA ASP A 46 -36.11 -14.02 21.75
C ASP A 46 -34.96 -15.01 21.52
N ARG A 47 -34.47 -15.12 20.28
CA ARG A 47 -33.30 -15.94 19.94
C ARG A 47 -32.14 -15.07 19.54
N ILE A 48 -30.95 -15.54 19.89
CA ILE A 48 -29.69 -14.89 19.49
C ILE A 48 -29.17 -15.53 18.21
N HIS A 49 -28.93 -14.72 17.19
CA HIS A 49 -28.44 -15.16 15.90
C HIS A 49 -27.03 -14.65 15.68
N TYR A 50 -26.07 -15.55 15.60
CA TYR A 50 -24.68 -15.29 15.31
C TYR A 50 -24.38 -15.43 13.81
N PRO A 51 -23.26 -14.85 13.31
CA PRO A 51 -22.75 -15.14 11.98
C PRO A 51 -22.52 -16.64 11.80
N THR A 52 -22.96 -17.18 10.66
CA THR A 52 -22.93 -18.62 10.38
C THR A 52 -21.81 -18.94 9.39
N PHE A 53 -20.91 -19.84 9.74
CA PHE A 53 -19.84 -20.29 8.87
C PHE A 53 -20.39 -20.95 7.59
N LYS A 54 -19.84 -20.57 6.41
CA LYS A 54 -20.22 -21.14 5.11
C LYS A 54 -19.08 -21.92 4.46
N LYS A 55 -17.91 -21.31 4.31
CA LYS A 55 -16.76 -21.95 3.66
C LYS A 55 -15.43 -21.41 4.15
N ARG A 56 -14.37 -22.17 3.88
CA ARG A 56 -12.98 -21.81 4.07
C ARG A 56 -12.23 -21.98 2.75
N THR A 57 -11.41 -21.01 2.39
CA THR A 57 -10.47 -21.08 1.27
C THR A 57 -9.08 -20.73 1.77
N HIS A 58 -8.07 -21.36 1.23
CA HIS A 58 -6.67 -21.15 1.60
C HIS A 58 -5.89 -20.71 0.37
N ASP A 59 -5.01 -19.73 0.52
CA ASP A 59 -3.98 -19.35 -0.44
C ASP A 59 -2.60 -19.41 0.23
N ASP A 60 -1.53 -19.13 -0.51
CA ASP A 60 -0.13 -19.29 -0.04
C ASP A 60 0.21 -18.45 1.22
N ARG A 61 -0.58 -17.44 1.57
CA ARG A 61 -0.27 -16.48 2.64
C ARG A 61 -1.38 -16.28 3.64
N SER A 62 -2.57 -16.77 3.35
CA SER A 62 -3.74 -16.51 4.18
C SER A 62 -4.81 -17.59 4.09
N THR A 63 -5.68 -17.61 5.09
CA THR A 63 -6.89 -18.41 5.08
C THR A 63 -8.09 -17.47 5.20
N THR A 64 -9.03 -17.58 4.26
CA THR A 64 -10.27 -16.81 4.25
C THR A 64 -11.42 -17.64 4.77
N TYR A 65 -12.06 -17.17 5.82
CA TYR A 65 -13.27 -17.75 6.42
C TYR A 65 -14.47 -16.90 6.01
N VAL A 66 -15.48 -17.52 5.39
CA VAL A 66 -16.69 -16.84 4.95
C VAL A 66 -17.84 -17.18 5.90
N TYR A 67 -18.39 -16.13 6.49
CA TYR A 67 -19.58 -16.23 7.35
C TYR A 67 -20.75 -15.49 6.70
N GLU A 68 -21.95 -16.03 6.85
CA GLU A 68 -23.19 -15.34 6.50
C GLU A 68 -23.68 -14.57 7.72
N LEU A 69 -23.98 -13.29 7.51
CA LEU A 69 -24.48 -12.43 8.58
C LEU A 69 -26.01 -12.56 8.72
N PRO A 70 -26.52 -12.55 9.95
CA PRO A 70 -27.96 -12.44 10.18
C PRO A 70 -28.52 -11.15 9.57
N VAL A 71 -29.68 -11.23 8.96
CA VAL A 71 -30.36 -10.06 8.36
C VAL A 71 -30.68 -9.02 9.44
N GLY A 72 -30.24 -7.78 9.19
CA GLY A 72 -30.44 -6.67 10.14
C GLY A 72 -29.23 -6.38 11.03
N MET A 73 -28.09 -7.04 10.82
CA MET A 73 -26.86 -6.74 11.56
C MET A 73 -26.30 -5.36 11.16
N PRO A 74 -26.11 -4.43 12.11
CA PRO A 74 -25.60 -3.09 11.81
C PRO A 74 -24.13 -3.12 11.39
N SER A 75 -23.74 -2.26 10.44
CA SER A 75 -22.35 -2.12 9.97
C SER A 75 -21.34 -1.78 11.08
N LYS A 76 -21.76 -1.04 12.11
CA LYS A 76 -20.92 -0.74 13.28
C LYS A 76 -20.45 -1.99 14.06
N ILE A 77 -21.26 -3.06 14.05
CA ILE A 77 -20.85 -4.31 14.67
C ILE A 77 -19.77 -4.99 13.83
N ILE A 78 -19.89 -4.90 12.50
CA ILE A 78 -18.92 -5.49 11.57
C ILE A 78 -17.55 -4.88 11.75
N GLN A 79 -17.44 -3.57 11.96
CA GLN A 79 -16.16 -2.88 12.20
C GLN A 79 -15.41 -3.40 13.43
N LYS A 80 -16.14 -3.83 14.46
CA LYS A 80 -15.53 -4.42 15.67
C LYS A 80 -15.01 -5.85 15.47
N VAL A 81 -15.46 -6.55 14.45
CA VAL A 81 -15.05 -7.94 14.19
C VAL A 81 -13.56 -8.03 13.88
N GLU A 82 -13.01 -7.06 13.15
CA GLU A 82 -11.59 -7.06 12.76
C GLU A 82 -10.68 -7.01 13.98
N ASP A 83 -10.94 -6.09 14.90
CA ASP A 83 -10.15 -5.94 16.12
C ASP A 83 -10.27 -7.20 16.99
N VAL A 84 -11.51 -7.67 17.25
CA VAL A 84 -11.76 -8.84 18.09
C VAL A 84 -11.10 -10.10 17.54
N VAL A 85 -11.18 -10.33 16.24
CA VAL A 85 -10.60 -11.52 15.62
C VAL A 85 -9.09 -11.42 15.53
N SER A 86 -8.55 -10.25 15.18
CA SER A 86 -7.11 -10.00 15.10
C SER A 86 -6.43 -10.20 16.45
N GLU A 87 -6.95 -9.56 17.50
CA GLU A 87 -6.43 -9.70 18.86
C GLU A 87 -6.59 -11.13 19.39
N GLY A 88 -7.77 -11.73 19.20
CA GLY A 88 -8.06 -13.07 19.70
C GLY A 88 -7.26 -14.18 19.01
N LEU A 89 -6.92 -14.04 17.73
CA LEU A 89 -6.05 -14.96 17.00
C LEU A 89 -4.57 -14.63 17.16
N ASN A 90 -4.23 -13.42 17.58
CA ASN A 90 -2.88 -12.85 17.54
C ASN A 90 -2.27 -12.98 16.12
N LYS A 91 -3.06 -12.64 15.11
CA LYS A 91 -2.71 -12.68 13.69
C LYS A 91 -3.28 -11.46 12.97
N PRO A 92 -2.62 -10.95 11.94
CA PRO A 92 -3.20 -9.92 11.09
C PRO A 92 -4.46 -10.45 10.40
N VAL A 93 -5.52 -9.65 10.44
CA VAL A 93 -6.82 -9.99 9.85
C VAL A 93 -7.27 -8.84 8.96
N ARG A 94 -7.92 -9.16 7.86
CA ARG A 94 -8.66 -8.20 7.04
C ARG A 94 -10.07 -8.67 6.85
N ILE A 95 -11.02 -7.78 7.06
CA ILE A 95 -12.42 -8.08 6.90
C ILE A 95 -12.99 -7.34 5.69
N GLN A 96 -13.73 -8.08 4.88
CA GLN A 96 -14.49 -7.53 3.78
C GLN A 96 -15.95 -7.99 3.91
N TYR A 97 -16.84 -7.04 3.76
CA TYR A 97 -18.28 -7.31 3.75
C TYR A 97 -18.82 -7.13 2.34
N ASP A 98 -19.47 -8.15 1.84
CA ASP A 98 -20.16 -8.13 0.56
C ASP A 98 -21.38 -9.04 0.60
N ASN A 99 -22.54 -8.50 0.21
CA ASN A 99 -23.77 -9.25 -0.04
C ASN A 99 -24.17 -10.17 1.13
N TYR A 100 -24.26 -9.64 2.36
CA TYR A 100 -24.51 -10.36 3.61
C TYR A 100 -23.47 -11.41 3.99
N LYS A 101 -22.33 -11.43 3.32
CA LYS A 101 -21.20 -12.30 3.63
C LYS A 101 -20.08 -11.51 4.25
N LEU A 102 -19.56 -12.03 5.33
CA LEU A 102 -18.38 -11.55 6.02
C LEU A 102 -17.19 -12.42 5.62
N ASN A 103 -16.26 -11.88 4.86
CA ASN A 103 -15.02 -12.54 4.49
C ASN A 103 -13.94 -12.13 5.50
N ILE A 104 -13.53 -13.06 6.35
CA ILE A 104 -12.47 -12.88 7.35
C ILE A 104 -11.20 -13.51 6.79
N ARG A 105 -10.26 -12.69 6.32
CA ARG A 105 -8.98 -13.14 5.82
C ARG A 105 -7.94 -13.05 6.92
N VAL A 106 -7.45 -14.20 7.36
CA VAL A 106 -6.44 -14.36 8.41
C VAL A 106 -5.11 -14.62 7.73
N PHE A 107 -4.11 -13.78 8.00
CA PHE A 107 -2.78 -13.91 7.41
C PHE A 107 -1.86 -14.71 8.34
N ASP A 108 -1.01 -15.56 7.74
CA ASP A 108 -0.08 -16.41 8.49
C ASP A 108 1.17 -15.65 8.93
N GLN A 109 1.43 -14.48 8.33
CA GLN A 109 2.60 -13.66 8.61
C GLN A 109 2.22 -12.19 8.79
N GLU A 110 2.95 -11.52 9.66
CA GLU A 110 2.89 -10.06 9.81
C GLU A 110 3.65 -9.35 8.69
N ILE A 111 3.35 -8.06 8.48
CA ILE A 111 4.19 -7.21 7.64
C ILE A 111 5.58 -7.10 8.30
N PRO A 112 6.66 -7.38 7.56
CA PRO A 112 8.00 -7.28 8.11
C PRO A 112 8.28 -5.85 8.60
N LYS A 113 8.79 -5.70 9.83
CA LYS A 113 9.14 -4.39 10.40
C LYS A 113 10.22 -3.66 9.59
N LYS A 114 11.06 -4.41 8.90
CA LYS A 114 12.09 -3.91 8.00
C LYS A 114 11.92 -4.60 6.64
N TRP A 115 11.71 -3.79 5.63
CA TRP A 115 11.67 -4.27 4.26
C TRP A 115 12.95 -3.84 3.55
N GLU A 116 13.64 -4.78 2.90
CA GLU A 116 14.89 -4.53 2.21
C GLU A 116 14.65 -4.53 0.70
N TRP A 117 15.08 -3.45 0.06
CA TRP A 117 15.08 -3.34 -1.38
C TRP A 117 16.16 -4.28 -1.97
N SER A 118 15.85 -4.92 -3.07
CA SER A 118 16.81 -5.73 -3.85
C SER A 118 16.49 -5.66 -5.35
N THR A 119 17.49 -5.96 -6.18
CA THR A 119 17.32 -5.97 -7.64
C THR A 119 16.32 -7.01 -8.12
N ASN A 120 16.09 -8.09 -7.37
CA ASN A 120 15.10 -9.13 -7.69
C ASN A 120 13.66 -8.61 -7.67
N LEU A 121 13.41 -7.44 -7.06
CA LEU A 121 12.11 -6.80 -7.03
C LEU A 121 11.82 -6.00 -8.28
N ILE A 122 12.81 -5.77 -9.14
CA ILE A 122 12.69 -4.93 -10.32
C ILE A 122 12.09 -5.72 -11.47
N GLN A 123 11.07 -5.16 -12.09
CA GLN A 123 10.46 -5.71 -13.29
C GLN A 123 11.08 -5.04 -14.53
N ALA A 124 12.04 -5.71 -15.14
CA ALA A 124 12.72 -5.21 -16.33
C ALA A 124 11.73 -4.85 -17.46
N GLY A 125 11.98 -3.75 -18.14
CA GLY A 125 11.14 -3.27 -19.24
C GLY A 125 9.85 -2.56 -18.80
N LYS A 126 9.59 -2.40 -17.50
CA LYS A 126 8.40 -1.72 -16.96
C LYS A 126 8.78 -0.49 -16.14
N TRP A 127 7.87 0.48 -16.06
CA TRP A 127 8.01 1.67 -15.22
C TRP A 127 7.41 1.46 -13.83
N LEU A 128 7.72 0.29 -13.24
CA LEU A 128 7.24 -0.14 -11.93
C LEU A 128 8.36 -0.01 -10.89
N VAL A 129 8.08 0.74 -9.84
CA VAL A 129 9.01 0.93 -8.71
C VAL A 129 8.47 0.19 -7.49
N PRO A 130 9.22 -0.72 -6.86
CA PRO A 130 8.80 -1.38 -5.65
C PRO A 130 8.77 -0.41 -4.48
N ILE A 131 7.60 -0.26 -3.84
CA ILE A 131 7.36 0.68 -2.74
C ILE A 131 7.50 0.00 -1.38
N GLY A 132 7.07 -1.25 -1.28
CA GLY A 132 7.08 -1.99 -0.03
C GLY A 132 6.26 -3.27 -0.08
N GLN A 133 6.15 -3.93 1.05
CA GLN A 133 5.39 -5.17 1.22
C GLN A 133 4.12 -4.91 2.02
N SER A 134 2.97 -5.28 1.47
CA SER A 134 1.72 -5.39 2.22
C SER A 134 1.50 -6.81 2.74
N LEU A 135 0.46 -7.03 3.52
CA LEU A 135 0.04 -8.39 3.91
C LEU A 135 -0.25 -9.28 2.70
N GLU A 136 -0.79 -8.71 1.64
CA GLU A 136 -1.26 -9.46 0.47
C GLU A 136 -0.17 -9.65 -0.57
N GLN A 137 0.59 -8.59 -0.85
CA GLN A 137 1.53 -8.59 -1.98
C GLN A 137 2.59 -7.50 -1.86
N LEU A 138 3.60 -7.62 -2.71
CA LEU A 138 4.55 -6.55 -2.96
C LEU A 138 3.83 -5.39 -3.67
N VAL A 139 4.02 -4.18 -3.17
CA VAL A 139 3.36 -2.98 -3.68
C VAL A 139 4.31 -2.25 -4.63
N TYR A 140 3.81 -1.94 -5.81
CA TYR A 140 4.53 -1.16 -6.82
C TYR A 140 3.81 0.16 -7.11
N HIS A 141 4.60 1.19 -7.39
CA HIS A 141 4.13 2.39 -8.06
C HIS A 141 4.33 2.24 -9.57
N ASP A 142 3.28 2.49 -10.34
CA ASP A 142 3.28 2.38 -11.81
C ASP A 142 3.28 3.78 -12.42
N PHE A 143 4.43 4.22 -12.94
CA PHE A 143 4.59 5.54 -13.54
C PHE A 143 3.88 5.71 -14.88
N ASP A 144 3.56 4.63 -15.60
CA ASP A 144 2.73 4.72 -16.81
C ASP A 144 1.25 5.01 -16.46
N LYS A 145 0.77 4.61 -15.27
CA LYS A 145 -0.58 4.89 -14.80
C LYS A 145 -0.68 6.14 -13.94
N THR A 146 0.32 6.36 -13.11
CA THR A 146 0.36 7.47 -12.15
C THR A 146 1.71 8.17 -12.27
N PRO A 147 1.84 9.16 -13.18
CA PRO A 147 3.12 9.76 -13.54
C PRO A 147 3.74 10.63 -12.45
N HIS A 148 2.96 11.04 -11.45
CA HIS A 148 3.42 11.92 -10.37
C HIS A 148 3.46 11.17 -9.04
N MET A 149 4.49 11.47 -8.24
CA MET A 149 4.64 10.96 -6.88
C MET A 149 5.04 12.12 -5.97
N THR A 150 4.36 12.24 -4.82
CA THR A 150 4.74 13.16 -3.76
C THR A 150 5.19 12.37 -2.54
N LEU A 151 6.33 12.74 -1.97
CA LEU A 151 6.92 12.10 -0.80
C LEU A 151 6.98 13.09 0.35
N GLY A 152 6.24 12.80 1.41
CA GLY A 152 6.22 13.58 2.65
C GLY A 152 6.83 12.80 3.81
N GLY A 153 7.47 13.49 4.75
CA GLY A 153 8.00 12.88 5.97
C GLY A 153 8.90 13.83 6.75
N LEU A 154 9.12 13.52 8.02
CA LEU A 154 10.02 14.29 8.87
C LEU A 154 11.48 14.15 8.41
N THR A 155 12.31 15.11 8.78
CA THR A 155 13.75 15.06 8.53
C THR A 155 14.37 13.80 9.14
N ARG A 156 15.30 13.18 8.43
CA ARG A 156 15.97 11.91 8.81
C ARG A 156 15.09 10.67 8.83
N MET A 157 13.86 10.72 8.33
CA MET A 157 12.96 9.57 8.24
C MET A 157 13.06 8.81 6.89
N GLY A 158 14.14 8.99 6.16
CA GLY A 158 14.44 8.17 4.98
C GLY A 158 13.88 8.68 3.64
N LYS A 159 13.35 9.91 3.55
CA LYS A 159 12.85 10.49 2.28
C LYS A 159 13.87 10.35 1.13
N THR A 160 15.10 10.86 1.33
CA THR A 160 16.14 10.81 0.31
C THR A 160 16.59 9.39 -0.02
N VAL A 161 16.62 8.49 0.98
CA VAL A 161 16.89 7.05 0.75
C VAL A 161 15.84 6.44 -0.16
N PHE A 162 14.56 6.77 0.07
CA PHE A 162 13.48 6.31 -0.77
C PHE A 162 13.58 6.88 -2.20
N LEU A 163 13.88 8.16 -2.37
CA LEU A 163 14.14 8.76 -3.70
C LEU A 163 15.27 8.05 -4.43
N LYS A 164 16.38 7.76 -3.74
CA LYS A 164 17.50 6.98 -4.31
C LYS A 164 17.04 5.57 -4.74
N ASN A 165 16.16 4.90 -3.99
CA ASN A 165 15.57 3.63 -4.38
C ASN A 165 14.69 3.76 -5.63
N VAL A 166 13.88 4.82 -5.75
CA VAL A 166 13.08 5.10 -6.94
C VAL A 166 13.99 5.26 -8.16
N MET A 167 14.98 6.12 -8.09
CA MET A 167 15.95 6.36 -9.17
C MET A 167 16.66 5.08 -9.59
N THR A 168 17.21 4.34 -8.62
CA THR A 168 17.92 3.07 -8.88
C THR A 168 17.00 2.05 -9.54
N SER A 169 15.75 1.97 -9.10
CA SER A 169 14.75 1.06 -9.69
C SER A 169 14.44 1.42 -11.14
N LEU A 170 14.26 2.71 -11.45
CA LEU A 170 13.99 3.18 -12.81
C LEU A 170 15.19 2.93 -13.74
N ILE A 171 16.39 3.29 -13.29
CA ILE A 171 17.64 3.06 -14.04
C ILE A 171 17.84 1.57 -14.32
N THR A 172 17.63 0.72 -13.33
CA THR A 172 17.84 -0.73 -13.48
C THR A 172 16.76 -1.36 -14.36
N ALA A 173 15.51 -0.92 -14.26
CA ALA A 173 14.40 -1.45 -15.05
C ALA A 173 14.49 -1.06 -16.53
N GLN A 174 14.97 0.16 -16.84
CA GLN A 174 14.89 0.80 -18.16
C GLN A 174 16.14 1.65 -18.46
N ALA A 175 17.34 1.06 -18.37
CA ALA A 175 18.62 1.76 -18.45
C ALA A 175 18.80 2.64 -19.69
N ASN A 176 18.22 2.25 -20.83
CA ASN A 176 18.39 2.99 -22.10
C ASN A 176 17.29 4.05 -22.34
N ASN A 177 16.23 4.03 -21.54
CA ASN A 177 15.04 4.86 -21.76
C ASN A 177 14.77 5.81 -20.58
N THR A 178 15.58 5.76 -19.52
CA THR A 178 15.42 6.59 -18.32
C THR A 178 16.27 7.85 -18.46
N HIS A 179 15.66 9.00 -18.29
CA HIS A 179 16.29 10.31 -18.21
C HIS A 179 15.94 10.98 -16.89
N LEU A 180 16.93 11.25 -16.06
CA LEU A 180 16.76 11.85 -14.74
C LEU A 180 17.26 13.28 -14.74
N PHE A 181 16.42 14.19 -14.25
CA PHE A 181 16.74 15.59 -13.98
C PHE A 181 16.54 15.79 -12.49
N ILE A 182 17.62 16.12 -11.79
CA ILE A 182 17.63 16.21 -10.33
C ILE A 182 17.74 17.69 -9.94
N ILE A 183 16.86 18.12 -9.05
CA ILE A 183 16.87 19.45 -8.44
C ILE A 183 17.12 19.26 -6.95
N ASP A 184 18.36 19.56 -6.51
CA ASP A 184 18.82 19.43 -5.12
C ASP A 184 19.31 20.80 -4.62
N LEU A 185 18.35 21.60 -4.15
CA LEU A 185 18.62 22.98 -3.70
C LEU A 185 19.34 23.05 -2.35
N LYS A 186 19.70 21.91 -1.78
CA LYS A 186 20.58 21.84 -0.60
C LYS A 186 22.07 21.78 -0.93
N GLY A 187 22.46 22.22 -2.11
CA GLY A 187 23.85 22.28 -2.54
C GLY A 187 24.42 20.96 -3.03
N GLY A 188 23.59 20.06 -3.58
CA GLY A 188 24.03 18.84 -4.25
C GLY A 188 24.62 17.76 -3.36
N LEU A 189 24.55 17.90 -2.04
CA LEU A 189 25.16 16.98 -1.08
C LEU A 189 24.64 15.55 -1.18
N GLU A 190 23.35 15.42 -1.47
CA GLU A 190 22.70 14.12 -1.49
C GLU A 190 22.83 13.41 -2.84
N PHE A 191 22.81 14.15 -3.94
CA PHE A 191 22.77 13.60 -5.30
C PHE A 191 24.02 13.84 -6.13
N GLY A 192 25.01 14.59 -5.64
CA GLY A 192 26.29 14.78 -6.30
C GLY A 192 26.95 13.48 -6.81
N PRO A 193 26.95 12.38 -6.06
CA PRO A 193 27.49 11.09 -6.53
C PRO A 193 26.80 10.53 -7.79
N TYR A 194 25.62 11.01 -8.14
CA TYR A 194 24.85 10.56 -9.31
C TYR A 194 25.25 11.29 -10.61
N GLN A 195 26.06 12.36 -10.53
CA GLN A 195 26.44 13.21 -11.67
C GLN A 195 27.03 12.43 -12.84
N ASN A 196 27.78 11.37 -12.57
CA ASN A 196 28.45 10.57 -13.60
C ASN A 196 27.62 9.36 -14.08
N ILE A 197 26.36 9.22 -13.66
CA ILE A 197 25.47 8.15 -14.12
C ILE A 197 24.88 8.55 -15.47
N LYS A 198 25.01 7.67 -16.48
CA LYS A 198 24.56 7.91 -17.85
C LYS A 198 23.12 8.41 -17.97
N GLN A 199 22.25 7.98 -17.08
CA GLN A 199 20.83 8.31 -17.07
C GLN A 199 20.51 9.64 -16.38
N VAL A 200 21.50 10.30 -15.79
CA VAL A 200 21.33 11.61 -15.15
C VAL A 200 21.75 12.69 -16.15
N ASP A 201 20.75 13.33 -16.72
CA ASP A 201 20.97 14.38 -17.74
C ASP A 201 21.46 15.69 -17.11
N SER A 202 21.00 16.02 -15.91
CA SER A 202 21.46 17.19 -15.16
C SER A 202 21.14 17.12 -13.67
N ILE A 203 21.95 17.82 -12.88
CA ILE A 203 21.71 18.12 -11.47
C ILE A 203 21.75 19.64 -11.31
N ALA A 204 20.67 20.23 -10.80
CA ALA A 204 20.58 21.66 -10.49
C ALA A 204 20.69 21.85 -8.97
N GLU A 205 21.67 22.64 -8.55
CA GLU A 205 21.96 22.90 -7.14
C GLU A 205 21.54 24.33 -6.73
N LYS A 206 21.12 25.14 -7.69
CA LYS A 206 20.70 26.53 -7.48
C LYS A 206 19.39 26.83 -8.19
N PRO A 207 18.59 27.80 -7.69
CA PRO A 207 17.29 28.13 -8.29
C PRO A 207 17.37 28.50 -9.79
N LEU A 208 18.42 29.23 -10.21
CA LEU A 208 18.61 29.59 -11.63
C LEU A 208 18.87 28.36 -12.51
N GLU A 209 19.64 27.41 -12.04
CA GLU A 209 19.92 26.15 -12.73
C GLU A 209 18.64 25.30 -12.80
N ALA A 210 17.87 25.24 -11.71
CA ALA A 210 16.59 24.57 -11.67
C ALA A 210 15.61 25.16 -12.70
N PHE A 211 15.55 26.49 -12.81
CA PHE A 211 14.73 27.16 -13.81
C PHE A 211 15.15 26.79 -15.24
N GLN A 212 16.45 26.76 -15.54
CA GLN A 212 16.97 26.37 -16.86
C GLN A 212 16.60 24.92 -17.20
N VAL A 213 16.80 24.00 -16.25
CA VAL A 213 16.45 22.58 -16.40
C VAL A 213 14.96 22.42 -16.67
N LEU A 214 14.09 23.03 -15.85
CA LEU A 214 12.64 22.95 -16.00
C LEU A 214 12.17 23.53 -17.34
N SER A 215 12.77 24.66 -17.78
CA SER A 215 12.45 25.27 -19.08
C SER A 215 12.84 24.36 -20.26
N ALA A 216 13.99 23.68 -20.17
CA ALA A 216 14.42 22.73 -21.18
C ALA A 216 13.51 21.49 -21.26
N ILE A 217 13.05 21.00 -20.11
CA ILE A 217 12.13 19.86 -20.04
C ILE A 217 10.74 20.25 -20.55
N LEU A 218 10.26 21.45 -20.22
CA LEU A 218 8.99 21.97 -20.72
C LEU A 218 8.97 21.96 -22.26
N LYS A 219 10.03 22.44 -22.90
CA LYS A 219 10.16 22.41 -24.36
C LYS A 219 10.08 20.99 -24.92
N LYS A 220 10.80 20.03 -24.31
CA LYS A 220 10.74 18.62 -24.72
C LYS A 220 9.34 18.02 -24.54
N MET A 221 8.63 18.41 -23.48
CA MET A 221 7.25 17.99 -23.24
C MET A 221 6.31 18.53 -24.31
N GLU A 222 6.44 19.81 -24.66
CA GLU A 222 5.64 20.46 -25.72
C GLU A 222 5.87 19.81 -27.08
N GLU A 223 7.13 19.51 -27.45
CA GLU A 223 7.47 18.78 -28.68
C GLU A 223 6.80 17.39 -28.73
N LYS A 224 6.85 16.62 -27.63
CA LYS A 224 6.16 15.32 -27.55
C LYS A 224 4.64 15.46 -27.59
N MET A 225 4.10 16.47 -26.93
CA MET A 225 2.65 16.74 -26.95
C MET A 225 2.17 17.10 -28.36
N LEU A 226 2.93 17.89 -29.12
CA LEU A 226 2.62 18.22 -30.51
C LEU A 226 2.63 16.97 -31.38
N PHE A 227 3.66 16.13 -31.27
CA PHE A 227 3.73 14.85 -31.97
C PHE A 227 2.52 13.96 -31.66
N MET A 228 2.14 13.83 -30.40
CA MET A 228 0.98 13.03 -29.99
C MET A 228 -0.32 13.59 -30.58
N LYS A 229 -0.50 14.91 -30.56
CA LYS A 229 -1.65 15.60 -31.14
C LYS A 229 -1.76 15.37 -32.66
N GLU A 230 -0.67 15.48 -33.40
CA GLU A 230 -0.62 15.25 -34.84
C GLU A 230 -0.99 13.80 -35.23
N HIS A 231 -0.64 12.84 -34.36
CA HIS A 231 -0.89 11.42 -34.61
C HIS A 231 -2.14 10.88 -33.88
N HIS A 232 -2.93 11.76 -33.25
CA HIS A 232 -4.15 11.41 -32.49
C HIS A 232 -3.95 10.44 -31.34
N TYR A 233 -2.76 10.43 -30.72
CA TYR A 233 -2.51 9.67 -29.49
C TYR A 233 -3.00 10.43 -28.26
N THR A 234 -3.61 9.73 -27.31
CA THR A 234 -4.08 10.30 -26.03
C THR A 234 -3.12 10.02 -24.89
N ASN A 235 -2.32 8.97 -25.00
CA ASN A 235 -1.35 8.59 -23.98
C ASN A 235 -0.04 8.12 -24.65
N VAL A 236 1.10 8.47 -24.05
CA VAL A 236 2.42 8.08 -24.54
C VAL A 236 2.61 6.55 -24.61
N VAL A 237 1.90 5.77 -23.81
CA VAL A 237 1.95 4.30 -23.84
C VAL A 237 1.38 3.70 -25.14
N GLU A 238 0.57 4.46 -25.88
CA GLU A 238 0.03 4.09 -27.20
C GLU A 238 1.06 4.26 -28.32
N THR A 239 2.18 4.93 -28.03
CA THR A 239 3.22 5.27 -28.98
C THR A 239 4.41 4.32 -28.92
N ASN A 240 5.34 4.46 -29.86
CA ASN A 240 6.64 3.80 -29.83
C ASN A 240 7.69 4.56 -28.99
N ILE A 241 7.31 5.67 -28.36
CA ILE A 241 8.20 6.46 -27.51
C ILE A 241 8.44 5.71 -26.20
N ARG A 242 9.64 5.20 -26.05
CA ARG A 242 10.03 4.41 -24.86
C ARG A 242 10.66 5.27 -23.76
N GLU A 243 11.29 6.37 -24.12
CA GLU A 243 11.94 7.28 -23.20
C GLU A 243 10.96 7.93 -22.22
N ARG A 244 11.36 8.04 -20.96
CA ARG A 244 10.65 8.78 -19.91
C ARG A 244 11.60 9.75 -19.23
N TYR A 245 11.11 10.95 -18.98
CA TYR A 245 11.82 12.02 -18.28
C TYR A 245 11.27 12.13 -16.88
N PHE A 246 12.13 11.93 -15.88
CA PHE A 246 11.77 12.02 -14.48
C PHE A 246 12.45 13.25 -13.86
N ILE A 247 11.66 14.12 -13.30
CA ILE A 247 12.13 15.30 -12.57
C ILE A 247 12.07 14.93 -11.09
N ILE A 248 13.22 14.85 -10.45
CA ILE A 248 13.38 14.56 -9.04
C ILE A 248 13.62 15.88 -8.32
N VAL A 249 12.72 16.28 -7.45
CA VAL A 249 12.87 17.51 -6.66
C VAL A 249 13.01 17.11 -5.19
N ASP A 250 14.17 17.34 -4.61
CA ASP A 250 14.37 17.25 -3.16
C ASP A 250 14.15 18.65 -2.56
N GLU A 251 13.27 18.70 -1.54
CA GLU A 251 12.83 19.94 -0.88
C GLU A 251 12.19 20.99 -1.82
N GLY A 252 11.05 20.59 -2.42
CA GLY A 252 10.27 21.47 -3.30
C GLY A 252 9.85 22.82 -2.69
N ALA A 253 9.84 22.95 -1.36
CA ALA A 253 9.56 24.21 -0.67
C ALA A 253 10.60 25.31 -0.97
N GLU A 254 11.79 24.97 -1.36
CA GLU A 254 12.86 25.92 -1.74
C GLU A 254 12.67 26.52 -3.15
N LEU A 255 11.69 26.00 -3.92
CA LEU A 255 11.34 26.50 -5.26
C LEU A 255 10.26 27.59 -5.26
N CYS A 256 9.61 27.85 -4.10
CA CYS A 256 8.46 28.78 -3.99
C CYS A 256 8.85 30.15 -3.53
#